data_31dd1a4317ad78db4fcdd433b728dfdf
#
_entry.id   31dd1a4317ad78db4fcdd433b728dfdf
#
_cell.length_a   1.000
_cell.length_b   1.000
_cell.length_c   1.000
_cell.angle_alpha   90.00
_cell.angle_beta   90.00
_cell.angle_gamma   90.00
#
_symmetry.space_group_name_H-M   'P 1'
#
loop_
_entity.id
_entity.type
_entity.pdbx_description
1 polymer ?
#
loop_
_entity_poly.entity_id
_entity_poly.type
_entity_poly.pdbx_seq_one_letter_code
_entity_poly.pdbx_strand_id
1 'polypeptide(L)'
;MTLMKKMLGAAATVATSASFAVAEPALIFDLGGKFDKSFNELAFTGAQRWADDTGNSFREIELQSEAQREQALRRFAEAGNNPIVMAGFAFASALGDVAADYPDTKFTIIDMVVDAPNVRSVVFKEHEGSYLVGMMAAQASKTGTVGFIGGMDIPLIRRFACGYAQGVEAVNADIKVVANMTGTTPAAWNDPVKGSELTKAQISQGADVIYAAAGGTGVGVLQTAADENILSVGVDSNQNYMHPGKVL
;
A
#
# COMPACT_ATOMS: atom_id res chain seq x y z
N MET A 1 -45.24 72.03 -24.82
CA MET A 1 -45.38 70.94 -23.79
C MET A 1 -44.56 69.76 -24.23
N THR A 2 -43.34 69.60 -23.68
CA THR A 2 -42.33 68.61 -24.12
C THR A 2 -42.29 67.47 -23.09
N LEU A 3 -42.68 66.25 -23.46
CA LEU A 3 -42.62 65.07 -22.62
C LEU A 3 -41.20 64.51 -22.60
N MET A 4 -40.57 64.62 -21.47
CA MET A 4 -39.25 63.96 -21.21
C MET A 4 -39.52 62.52 -20.81
N LYS A 5 -39.17 61.52 -21.68
CA LYS A 5 -39.13 60.10 -21.35
C LYS A 5 -37.85 59.83 -20.54
N LYS A 6 -38.03 59.40 -19.27
CA LYS A 6 -36.93 58.84 -18.45
C LYS A 6 -36.68 57.40 -18.87
N MET A 7 -35.51 57.11 -19.43
CA MET A 7 -34.99 55.73 -19.60
C MET A 7 -34.34 55.31 -18.29
N LEU A 8 -34.93 54.34 -17.58
CA LEU A 8 -34.25 53.58 -16.52
C LEU A 8 -33.41 52.51 -17.19
N GLY A 9 -32.08 52.65 -17.11
CA GLY A 9 -31.15 51.60 -17.46
C GLY A 9 -31.04 50.60 -16.31
N ALA A 10 -31.50 49.36 -16.52
CA ALA A 10 -31.24 48.26 -15.59
C ALA A 10 -29.83 47.74 -15.81
N ALA A 11 -28.93 48.01 -14.84
CA ALA A 11 -27.62 47.38 -14.82
C ALA A 11 -27.75 45.94 -14.29
N ALA A 12 -27.65 44.99 -15.20
CA ALA A 12 -27.56 43.56 -14.83
C ALA A 12 -26.17 43.28 -14.25
N THR A 13 -26.06 43.11 -12.95
CA THR A 13 -24.86 42.60 -12.29
C THR A 13 -24.76 41.10 -12.56
N VAL A 14 -23.85 40.73 -13.45
CA VAL A 14 -23.46 39.32 -13.64
C VAL A 14 -22.60 38.93 -12.45
N ALA A 15 -23.17 38.21 -11.49
CA ALA A 15 -22.41 37.55 -10.42
C ALA A 15 -21.67 36.34 -11.04
N THR A 16 -20.42 36.52 -11.36
CA THR A 16 -19.52 35.38 -11.67
C THR A 16 -19.28 34.62 -10.38
N SER A 17 -19.98 33.51 -10.19
CA SER A 17 -19.67 32.51 -9.19
C SER A 17 -18.33 31.88 -9.60
N ALA A 18 -17.24 32.27 -8.95
CA ALA A 18 -15.97 31.57 -9.03
C ALA A 18 -16.18 30.19 -8.40
N SER A 19 -16.43 29.19 -9.21
CA SER A 19 -16.31 27.79 -8.77
C SER A 19 -14.83 27.58 -8.41
N PHE A 20 -14.52 27.43 -7.14
CA PHE A 20 -13.24 26.93 -6.72
C PHE A 20 -13.12 25.52 -7.28
N ALA A 21 -12.36 25.34 -8.35
CA ALA A 21 -12.02 24.03 -8.83
C ALA A 21 -11.24 23.34 -7.70
N VAL A 22 -11.79 22.28 -7.14
CA VAL A 22 -11.08 21.43 -6.21
C VAL A 22 -9.92 20.83 -7.00
N ALA A 23 -8.69 21.02 -6.49
CA ALA A 23 -7.51 20.47 -7.16
C ALA A 23 -7.64 18.95 -7.25
N GLU A 24 -7.36 18.40 -8.43
CA GLU A 24 -7.46 16.96 -8.69
C GLU A 24 -6.36 16.22 -7.90
N PRO A 25 -6.71 15.23 -7.05
CA PRO A 25 -5.70 14.42 -6.36
C PRO A 25 -4.83 13.62 -7.31
N ALA A 26 -3.65 13.19 -6.83
CA ALA A 26 -2.81 12.25 -7.54
C ALA A 26 -2.40 11.08 -6.65
N LEU A 27 -2.25 9.89 -7.23
CA LEU A 27 -1.76 8.68 -6.59
C LEU A 27 -0.53 8.16 -7.34
N ILE A 28 0.56 7.92 -6.61
CA ILE A 28 1.79 7.39 -7.16
C ILE A 28 2.01 6.00 -6.57
N PHE A 29 2.05 4.98 -7.43
CA PHE A 29 2.39 3.61 -7.03
C PHE A 29 3.89 3.41 -7.12
N ASP A 30 4.46 2.79 -6.08
CA ASP A 30 5.86 2.39 -6.13
C ASP A 30 6.06 1.12 -6.96
N LEU A 31 7.30 0.70 -7.07
CA LEU A 31 7.70 -0.52 -7.79
C LEU A 31 7.00 -1.75 -7.20
N GLY A 32 6.53 -2.63 -8.07
CA GLY A 32 5.73 -3.81 -7.70
C GLY A 32 4.48 -3.95 -8.56
N GLY A 33 4.08 -2.84 -9.22
CA GLY A 33 2.91 -2.80 -10.08
C GLY A 33 1.61 -2.48 -9.34
N LYS A 34 0.72 -1.76 -9.98
CA LYS A 34 -0.58 -1.31 -9.46
C LYS A 34 -1.47 -2.47 -9.00
N PHE A 35 -1.45 -3.60 -9.73
CA PHE A 35 -2.32 -4.75 -9.49
C PHE A 35 -1.57 -5.92 -8.85
N ASP A 36 -0.80 -5.64 -7.80
CA ASP A 36 0.01 -6.59 -7.05
C ASP A 36 -0.80 -7.55 -6.17
N LYS A 37 -2.14 -7.47 -6.19
CA LYS A 37 -3.07 -8.21 -5.32
C LYS A 37 -2.91 -7.91 -3.82
N SER A 38 -2.19 -6.83 -3.48
CA SER A 38 -1.76 -6.50 -2.14
C SER A 38 -1.78 -4.97 -1.95
N PHE A 39 -0.66 -4.38 -1.57
CA PHE A 39 -0.48 -3.02 -1.13
C PHE A 39 -0.86 -1.94 -2.16
N ASN A 40 -0.31 -2.00 -3.38
CA ASN A 40 -0.60 -1.01 -4.40
C ASN A 40 -2.05 -1.12 -4.91
N GLU A 41 -2.56 -2.33 -5.11
CA GLU A 41 -3.96 -2.55 -5.53
C GLU A 41 -4.93 -2.03 -4.48
N LEU A 42 -4.59 -2.14 -3.18
CA LEU A 42 -5.42 -1.62 -2.11
C LEU A 42 -5.42 -0.08 -2.08
N ALA A 43 -4.27 0.55 -2.33
CA ALA A 43 -4.18 2.01 -2.47
C ALA A 43 -5.03 2.49 -3.66
N PHE A 44 -4.97 1.80 -4.81
CA PHE A 44 -5.83 2.06 -5.95
C PHE A 44 -7.32 1.90 -5.61
N THR A 45 -7.68 0.80 -4.96
CA THR A 45 -9.06 0.51 -4.58
C THR A 45 -9.63 1.61 -3.67
N GLY A 46 -8.81 2.13 -2.74
CA GLY A 46 -9.19 3.25 -1.90
C GLY A 46 -9.44 4.55 -2.68
N ALA A 47 -8.56 4.87 -3.63
CA ALA A 47 -8.71 6.04 -4.50
C ALA A 47 -9.93 5.91 -5.45
N GLN A 48 -10.14 4.72 -6.03
CA GLN A 48 -11.29 4.44 -6.89
C GLN A 48 -12.61 4.57 -6.11
N ARG A 49 -12.67 4.01 -4.90
CA ARG A 49 -13.84 4.16 -4.03
C ARG A 49 -14.14 5.63 -3.72
N TRP A 50 -13.12 6.42 -3.43
CA TRP A 50 -13.30 7.85 -3.23
C TRP A 50 -13.84 8.54 -4.49
N ALA A 51 -13.34 8.18 -5.68
CA ALA A 51 -13.81 8.72 -6.94
C ALA A 51 -15.29 8.37 -7.19
N ASP A 52 -15.66 7.11 -6.96
CA ASP A 52 -17.03 6.61 -7.11
C ASP A 52 -18.01 7.30 -6.12
N ASP A 53 -17.58 7.46 -4.86
CA ASP A 53 -18.41 8.08 -3.80
C ASP A 53 -18.61 9.59 -4.00
N THR A 54 -17.64 10.28 -4.62
CA THR A 54 -17.65 11.75 -4.75
C THR A 54 -17.98 12.25 -6.16
N GLY A 55 -17.89 11.37 -7.17
CA GLY A 55 -18.00 11.75 -8.58
C GLY A 55 -16.78 12.54 -9.10
N ASN A 56 -15.68 12.60 -8.35
CA ASN A 56 -14.45 13.27 -8.74
C ASN A 56 -13.47 12.28 -9.40
N SER A 57 -12.48 12.84 -10.11
CA SER A 57 -11.37 12.07 -10.68
C SER A 57 -10.10 12.22 -9.87
N PHE A 58 -9.16 11.32 -10.08
CA PHE A 58 -7.78 11.44 -9.62
C PHE A 58 -6.82 11.05 -10.74
N ARG A 59 -5.60 11.55 -10.67
CA ARG A 59 -4.52 11.13 -11.56
C ARG A 59 -3.71 10.04 -10.92
N GLU A 60 -3.07 9.21 -11.75
CA GLU A 60 -2.22 8.14 -11.24
C GLU A 60 -1.00 7.92 -12.12
N ILE A 61 0.05 7.32 -11.54
CA ILE A 61 1.23 6.86 -12.23
C ILE A 61 1.83 5.65 -11.52
N GLU A 62 2.27 4.66 -12.32
CA GLU A 62 3.10 3.56 -11.87
C GLU A 62 4.56 3.85 -12.22
N LEU A 63 5.45 3.75 -11.22
CA LEU A 63 6.87 3.96 -11.44
C LEU A 63 7.51 2.70 -12.04
N GLN A 64 8.46 2.92 -12.95
CA GLN A 64 9.23 1.85 -13.57
C GLN A 64 10.68 1.78 -13.05
N SER A 65 11.11 2.78 -12.31
CA SER A 65 12.43 2.84 -11.68
C SER A 65 12.43 3.74 -10.46
N GLU A 66 13.36 3.50 -9.54
CA GLU A 66 13.54 4.32 -8.32
C GLU A 66 13.83 5.79 -8.61
N ALA A 67 14.58 6.05 -9.69
CA ALA A 67 14.95 7.41 -10.09
C ALA A 67 13.72 8.27 -10.48
N GLN A 68 12.58 7.67 -10.77
CA GLN A 68 11.37 8.40 -11.13
C GLN A 68 10.59 8.96 -9.94
N ARG A 69 10.91 8.60 -8.68
CA ARG A 69 10.15 9.03 -7.49
C ARG A 69 10.09 10.54 -7.38
N GLU A 70 11.24 11.20 -7.39
CA GLU A 70 11.31 12.67 -7.29
C GLU A 70 10.64 13.35 -8.49
N GLN A 71 10.90 12.87 -9.70
CA GLN A 71 10.31 13.43 -10.91
C GLN A 71 8.78 13.35 -10.91
N ALA A 72 8.21 12.22 -10.44
CA ALA A 72 6.76 12.05 -10.35
C ALA A 72 6.13 13.03 -9.34
N LEU A 73 6.76 13.21 -8.16
CA LEU A 73 6.32 14.16 -7.15
C LEU A 73 6.30 15.59 -7.71
N ARG A 74 7.42 16.04 -8.30
CA ARG A 74 7.53 17.39 -8.89
C ARG A 74 6.51 17.58 -10.00
N ARG A 75 6.38 16.62 -10.91
CA ARG A 75 5.44 16.68 -12.03
C ARG A 75 3.99 16.90 -11.57
N PHE A 76 3.54 16.17 -10.54
CA PHE A 76 2.18 16.33 -10.04
C PHE A 76 2.01 17.65 -9.25
N ALA A 77 2.99 18.05 -8.48
CA ALA A 77 2.96 19.35 -7.76
C ALA A 77 2.92 20.53 -8.75
N GLU A 78 3.77 20.53 -9.78
CA GLU A 78 3.78 21.54 -10.86
C GLU A 78 2.47 21.57 -11.66
N ALA A 79 1.82 20.41 -11.84
CA ALA A 79 0.51 20.33 -12.48
C ALA A 79 -0.65 20.80 -11.58
N GLY A 80 -0.37 21.16 -10.31
CA GLY A 80 -1.37 21.63 -9.36
C GLY A 80 -2.22 20.52 -8.74
N ASN A 81 -1.78 19.26 -8.84
CA ASN A 81 -2.48 18.16 -8.16
C ASN A 81 -2.36 18.28 -6.64
N ASN A 82 -3.48 18.09 -5.93
CA ASN A 82 -3.53 18.25 -4.48
C ASN A 82 -4.75 17.54 -3.87
N PRO A 83 -4.57 16.57 -2.91
CA PRO A 83 -3.30 16.07 -2.41
C PRO A 83 -2.57 15.13 -3.39
N ILE A 84 -1.27 14.91 -3.15
CA ILE A 84 -0.47 13.88 -3.82
C ILE A 84 -0.23 12.76 -2.82
N VAL A 85 -0.69 11.55 -3.12
CA VAL A 85 -0.57 10.37 -2.27
C VAL A 85 0.48 9.42 -2.85
N MET A 86 1.42 8.98 -2.03
CA MET A 86 2.45 8.02 -2.39
C MET A 86 2.23 6.72 -1.66
N ALA A 87 2.14 5.62 -2.41
CA ALA A 87 2.07 4.28 -1.84
C ALA A 87 3.49 3.74 -1.63
N GLY A 88 3.98 3.81 -0.37
CA GLY A 88 5.20 3.13 0.03
C GLY A 88 6.29 4.00 0.65
N PHE A 89 7.04 3.36 1.53
CA PHE A 89 8.10 3.95 2.35
C PHE A 89 9.26 4.57 1.55
N ALA A 90 9.51 4.03 0.36
CA ALA A 90 10.69 4.39 -0.43
C ALA A 90 10.62 5.81 -1.04
N PHE A 91 9.48 6.47 -0.96
CA PHE A 91 9.34 7.88 -1.34
C PHE A 91 9.92 8.86 -0.31
N ALA A 92 10.28 8.40 0.91
CA ALA A 92 10.60 9.30 2.02
C ALA A 92 11.72 10.29 1.70
N SER A 93 12.82 9.85 1.08
CA SER A 93 13.94 10.75 0.70
C SER A 93 13.50 11.77 -0.33
N ALA A 94 12.91 11.31 -1.44
CA ALA A 94 12.43 12.21 -2.50
C ALA A 94 11.37 13.20 -2.00
N LEU A 95 10.48 12.75 -1.12
CA LEU A 95 9.46 13.62 -0.51
C LEU A 95 10.09 14.67 0.41
N GLY A 96 11.10 14.30 1.21
CA GLY A 96 11.84 15.23 2.07
C GLY A 96 12.46 16.38 1.27
N ASP A 97 12.97 16.08 0.08
CA ASP A 97 13.58 17.08 -0.81
C ASP A 97 12.52 17.93 -1.53
N VAL A 98 11.40 17.34 -1.92
CA VAL A 98 10.36 18.01 -2.75
C VAL A 98 9.37 18.82 -1.91
N ALA A 99 9.01 18.37 -0.71
CA ALA A 99 7.92 18.98 0.07
C ALA A 99 8.15 20.46 0.38
N ALA A 100 9.39 20.87 0.63
CA ALA A 100 9.75 22.26 0.92
C ALA A 100 9.61 23.18 -0.29
N ASP A 101 9.77 22.66 -1.51
CA ASP A 101 9.69 23.43 -2.75
C ASP A 101 8.22 23.74 -3.13
N TYR A 102 7.26 22.96 -2.58
CA TYR A 102 5.82 23.08 -2.87
C TYR A 102 4.99 23.22 -1.59
N PRO A 103 5.12 24.30 -0.82
CA PRO A 103 4.52 24.46 0.52
C PRO A 103 2.98 24.43 0.52
N ASP A 104 2.35 24.79 -0.60
CA ASP A 104 0.89 24.79 -0.74
C ASP A 104 0.31 23.40 -1.15
N THR A 105 1.16 22.51 -1.65
CA THR A 105 0.77 21.14 -2.01
C THR A 105 0.74 20.26 -0.75
N LYS A 106 -0.34 19.50 -0.55
CA LYS A 106 -0.45 18.51 0.52
C LYS A 106 0.01 17.16 0.01
N PHE A 107 0.94 16.58 0.72
CA PHE A 107 1.46 15.25 0.44
C PHE A 107 0.98 14.25 1.50
N THR A 108 0.76 13.01 1.07
CA THR A 108 0.49 11.90 2.00
C THR A 108 1.40 10.73 1.63
N ILE A 109 2.25 10.31 2.57
CA ILE A 109 3.09 9.13 2.41
C ILE A 109 2.55 7.98 3.27
N ILE A 110 2.51 6.77 2.70
CA ILE A 110 2.08 5.54 3.38
C ILE A 110 3.33 4.73 3.74
N ASP A 111 3.36 4.17 4.95
CA ASP A 111 4.41 3.32 5.52
C ASP A 111 5.73 4.00 5.89
N MET A 112 5.76 5.32 5.96
CA MET A 112 6.93 6.04 6.47
C MET A 112 6.52 7.35 7.13
N VAL A 113 7.37 7.84 8.03
CA VAL A 113 7.23 9.16 8.64
C VAL A 113 8.22 10.13 7.99
N VAL A 114 7.68 11.23 7.46
CA VAL A 114 8.43 12.38 6.95
C VAL A 114 7.95 13.62 7.70
N ASP A 115 8.85 14.30 8.40
CA ASP A 115 8.54 15.47 9.20
C ASP A 115 8.64 16.75 8.33
N ALA A 116 7.49 17.16 7.79
CA ALA A 116 7.33 18.40 7.06
C ALA A 116 5.89 18.93 7.21
N PRO A 117 5.69 20.27 7.23
CA PRO A 117 4.40 20.90 7.61
C PRO A 117 3.25 20.60 6.64
N ASN A 118 3.55 20.22 5.41
CA ASN A 118 2.60 19.88 4.36
C ASN A 118 2.56 18.39 4.05
N VAL A 119 3.21 17.55 4.86
CA VAL A 119 3.22 16.08 4.72
C VAL A 119 2.38 15.43 5.80
N ARG A 120 1.45 14.58 5.39
CA ARG A 120 0.75 13.62 6.24
C ARG A 120 1.41 12.26 6.10
N SER A 121 1.94 11.75 7.20
CA SER A 121 2.49 10.40 7.29
C SER A 121 1.43 9.44 7.82
N VAL A 122 1.23 8.32 7.12
CA VAL A 122 0.30 7.25 7.51
C VAL A 122 1.11 6.00 7.77
N VAL A 123 1.04 5.50 9.00
CA VAL A 123 1.71 4.27 9.42
C VAL A 123 0.70 3.37 10.14
N PHE A 124 0.97 2.07 10.14
CA PHE A 124 0.10 1.07 10.71
C PHE A 124 0.80 0.38 11.90
N LYS A 125 0.01 -0.35 12.67
CA LYS A 125 0.51 -1.21 13.75
C LYS A 125 0.64 -2.65 13.25
N GLU A 126 1.50 -2.86 12.28
CA GLU A 126 1.67 -4.12 11.56
C GLU A 126 1.91 -5.30 12.50
N HIS A 127 2.64 -5.05 13.59
CA HIS A 127 2.94 -6.04 14.61
C HIS A 127 1.68 -6.52 15.34
N GLU A 128 0.66 -5.68 15.55
CA GLU A 128 -0.59 -6.08 16.22
C GLU A 128 -1.40 -7.02 15.33
N GLY A 129 -1.59 -6.67 14.04
CA GLY A 129 -2.25 -7.55 13.07
C GLY A 129 -1.49 -8.85 12.87
N SER A 130 -0.17 -8.76 12.73
CA SER A 130 0.70 -9.93 12.57
C SER A 130 0.68 -10.85 13.78
N TYR A 131 0.57 -10.31 15.00
CA TYR A 131 0.40 -11.10 16.22
C TYR A 131 -0.87 -11.97 16.16
N LEU A 132 -2.00 -11.37 15.75
CA LEU A 132 -3.26 -12.10 15.64
C LEU A 132 -3.19 -13.22 14.61
N VAL A 133 -2.63 -12.96 13.42
CA VAL A 133 -2.48 -14.01 12.40
C VAL A 133 -1.41 -15.04 12.77
N GLY A 134 -0.42 -14.67 13.58
CA GLY A 134 0.53 -15.60 14.20
C GLY A 134 -0.18 -16.60 15.13
N MET A 135 -1.10 -16.11 15.96
CA MET A 135 -1.95 -16.97 16.80
C MET A 135 -2.82 -17.92 15.94
N MET A 136 -3.41 -17.40 14.85
CA MET A 136 -4.21 -18.21 13.93
C MET A 136 -3.36 -19.30 13.27
N ALA A 137 -2.17 -18.96 12.77
CA ALA A 137 -1.25 -19.92 12.16
C ALA A 137 -0.83 -21.01 13.13
N ALA A 138 -0.52 -20.66 14.38
CA ALA A 138 -0.17 -21.62 15.42
C ALA A 138 -1.30 -22.61 15.72
N GLN A 139 -2.55 -22.12 15.78
CA GLN A 139 -3.72 -22.96 16.01
C GLN A 139 -4.05 -23.86 14.80
N ALA A 140 -3.78 -23.39 13.58
CA ALA A 140 -4.06 -24.14 12.35
C ALA A 140 -2.98 -25.16 12.00
N SER A 141 -1.74 -24.95 12.46
CA SER A 141 -0.60 -25.84 12.20
C SER A 141 -0.81 -27.23 12.81
N LYS A 142 -0.47 -28.26 12.04
CA LYS A 142 -0.49 -29.66 12.45
C LYS A 142 0.92 -30.24 12.62
N THR A 143 1.91 -29.62 11.98
CA THR A 143 3.31 -30.06 12.03
C THR A 143 4.10 -29.44 13.17
N GLY A 144 3.59 -28.35 13.78
CA GLY A 144 4.33 -27.56 14.74
C GLY A 144 5.42 -26.69 14.09
N THR A 145 5.31 -26.40 12.78
CA THR A 145 6.21 -25.48 12.08
C THR A 145 5.40 -24.55 11.19
N VAL A 146 5.59 -23.25 11.34
CA VAL A 146 4.96 -22.22 10.53
C VAL A 146 6.00 -21.34 9.84
N GLY A 147 5.62 -20.72 8.73
CA GLY A 147 6.50 -19.92 7.90
C GLY A 147 6.15 -18.44 7.88
N PHE A 148 7.15 -17.60 7.66
CA PHE A 148 7.02 -16.20 7.32
C PHE A 148 7.89 -15.88 6.11
N ILE A 149 7.32 -15.25 5.09
CA ILE A 149 8.04 -14.75 3.92
C ILE A 149 7.77 -13.26 3.81
N GLY A 150 8.80 -12.46 4.08
CA GLY A 150 8.77 -11.01 3.94
C GLY A 150 9.38 -10.54 2.63
N GLY A 151 9.03 -9.34 2.18
CA GLY A 151 9.65 -8.66 1.06
C GLY A 151 11.10 -8.24 1.36
N MET A 152 11.39 -6.95 1.34
CA MET A 152 12.71 -6.44 1.71
C MET A 152 12.99 -6.59 3.21
N ASP A 153 14.25 -6.89 3.54
CA ASP A 153 14.72 -6.92 4.94
C ASP A 153 14.91 -5.49 5.50
N ILE A 154 13.81 -4.87 5.91
CA ILE A 154 13.73 -3.52 6.46
C ILE A 154 12.97 -3.50 7.79
N PRO A 155 13.11 -2.46 8.63
CA PRO A 155 12.43 -2.39 9.93
C PRO A 155 10.91 -2.56 9.85
N LEU A 156 10.26 -2.05 8.80
CA LEU A 156 8.83 -2.23 8.54
C LEU A 156 8.47 -3.73 8.48
N ILE A 157 9.14 -4.50 7.63
CA ILE A 157 8.84 -5.93 7.44
C ILE A 157 9.26 -6.77 8.65
N ARG A 158 10.31 -6.35 9.35
CA ARG A 158 10.68 -6.98 10.62
C ARG A 158 9.60 -6.82 11.71
N ARG A 159 8.80 -5.73 11.70
CA ARG A 159 7.65 -5.59 12.62
C ARG A 159 6.57 -6.62 12.33
N PHE A 160 6.28 -6.91 11.05
CA PHE A 160 5.39 -8.03 10.67
C PHE A 160 5.94 -9.36 11.20
N ALA A 161 7.20 -9.67 10.92
CA ALA A 161 7.84 -10.91 11.36
C ALA A 161 7.85 -11.08 12.88
N CYS A 162 8.23 -10.03 13.60
CA CYS A 162 8.24 -10.01 15.07
C CYS A 162 6.85 -10.22 15.67
N GLY A 163 5.83 -9.49 15.17
CA GLY A 163 4.46 -9.66 15.62
C GLY A 163 3.96 -11.08 15.40
N TYR A 164 4.20 -11.61 14.19
CA TYR A 164 3.83 -12.98 13.84
C TYR A 164 4.47 -14.01 14.76
N ALA A 165 5.80 -13.92 14.96
CA ALA A 165 6.53 -14.87 15.83
C ALA A 165 6.01 -14.82 17.28
N GLN A 166 5.77 -13.62 17.84
CA GLN A 166 5.22 -13.45 19.17
C GLN A 166 3.79 -14.00 19.29
N GLY A 167 2.97 -13.85 18.25
CA GLY A 167 1.63 -14.44 18.21
C GLY A 167 1.67 -15.98 18.20
N VAL A 168 2.60 -16.57 17.46
CA VAL A 168 2.85 -18.02 17.45
C VAL A 168 3.28 -18.49 18.85
N GLU A 169 4.28 -17.84 19.43
CA GLU A 169 4.81 -18.17 20.75
C GLU A 169 3.75 -18.07 21.85
N ALA A 170 2.86 -17.08 21.78
CA ALA A 170 1.77 -16.90 22.75
C ALA A 170 0.76 -18.06 22.75
N VAL A 171 0.62 -18.80 21.65
CA VAL A 171 -0.24 -19.98 21.56
C VAL A 171 0.52 -21.24 21.99
N ASN A 172 1.72 -21.43 21.47
CA ASN A 172 2.57 -22.56 21.82
C ASN A 172 4.05 -22.24 21.49
N ALA A 173 4.88 -22.13 22.51
CA ALA A 173 6.30 -21.81 22.40
C ALA A 173 7.14 -22.91 21.73
N ASP A 174 6.61 -24.13 21.60
CA ASP A 174 7.29 -25.24 20.92
C ASP A 174 7.14 -25.17 19.39
N ILE A 175 6.26 -24.33 18.86
CA ILE A 175 6.06 -24.16 17.42
C ILE A 175 7.25 -23.41 16.82
N LYS A 176 7.89 -24.01 15.81
CA LYS A 176 9.00 -23.42 15.09
C LYS A 176 8.49 -22.38 14.08
N VAL A 177 9.10 -21.20 14.07
CA VAL A 177 8.89 -20.19 13.02
C VAL A 177 10.09 -20.17 12.08
N VAL A 178 9.87 -20.44 10.79
CA VAL A 178 10.89 -20.30 9.74
C VAL A 178 10.63 -18.98 9.01
N ALA A 179 11.61 -18.06 9.02
CA ALA A 179 11.47 -16.75 8.40
C ALA A 179 12.50 -16.51 7.31
N ASN A 180 12.06 -15.99 6.17
CA ASN A 180 12.91 -15.59 5.06
C ASN A 180 12.46 -14.24 4.50
N MET A 181 13.41 -13.47 3.94
CA MET A 181 13.13 -12.29 3.14
C MET A 181 13.42 -12.59 1.66
N THR A 182 12.65 -11.99 0.77
CA THR A 182 12.76 -12.25 -0.68
C THR A 182 13.94 -11.51 -1.31
N GLY A 183 14.40 -10.42 -0.66
CA GLY A 183 15.55 -9.67 -1.14
C GLY A 183 15.86 -8.42 -0.33
N THR A 184 16.76 -7.61 -0.86
CA THR A 184 17.22 -6.35 -0.26
C THR A 184 17.02 -5.14 -1.19
N THR A 185 16.41 -5.35 -2.35
CA THR A 185 16.09 -4.33 -3.35
C THR A 185 14.58 -4.33 -3.64
N PRO A 186 14.04 -3.31 -4.31
CA PRO A 186 12.61 -3.25 -4.65
C PRO A 186 12.11 -4.41 -5.51
N ALA A 187 12.97 -5.14 -6.22
CA ALA A 187 12.60 -6.37 -6.93
C ALA A 187 11.97 -7.42 -5.99
N ALA A 188 12.28 -7.36 -4.71
CA ALA A 188 11.69 -8.21 -3.67
C ALA A 188 10.15 -8.14 -3.61
N TRP A 189 9.54 -7.09 -4.12
CA TRP A 189 8.10 -6.87 -4.10
C TRP A 189 7.36 -7.44 -5.31
N ASN A 190 8.08 -7.88 -6.34
CA ASN A 190 7.47 -8.36 -7.58
C ASN A 190 8.23 -9.53 -8.20
N ASP A 191 8.49 -10.55 -7.40
CA ASP A 191 9.14 -11.81 -7.81
C ASP A 191 8.37 -13.04 -7.30
N PRO A 192 7.21 -13.38 -7.92
CA PRO A 192 6.42 -14.55 -7.53
C PRO A 192 7.19 -15.87 -7.62
N VAL A 193 8.20 -15.96 -8.51
CA VAL A 193 9.06 -17.15 -8.62
C VAL A 193 9.86 -17.33 -7.34
N LYS A 194 10.48 -16.25 -6.85
CA LYS A 194 11.20 -16.26 -5.57
C LYS A 194 10.28 -16.60 -4.40
N GLY A 195 9.06 -16.05 -4.39
CA GLY A 195 8.03 -16.42 -3.43
C GLY A 195 7.74 -17.93 -3.42
N SER A 196 7.57 -18.52 -4.59
CA SER A 196 7.35 -19.96 -4.76
C SER A 196 8.53 -20.80 -4.25
N GLU A 197 9.79 -20.44 -4.62
CA GLU A 197 11.00 -21.13 -4.19
C GLU A 197 11.14 -21.15 -2.65
N LEU A 198 10.96 -20.00 -2.00
CA LEU A 198 11.05 -19.88 -0.55
C LEU A 198 9.91 -20.66 0.15
N THR A 199 8.72 -20.67 -0.43
CA THR A 199 7.59 -21.47 0.08
C THR A 199 7.94 -22.96 0.09
N LYS A 200 8.44 -23.50 -1.02
CA LYS A 200 8.89 -24.90 -1.11
C LYS A 200 10.02 -25.21 -0.13
N ALA A 201 10.96 -24.27 0.03
CA ALA A 201 12.04 -24.43 1.01
C ALA A 201 11.55 -24.47 2.45
N GLN A 202 10.51 -23.67 2.81
CA GLN A 202 9.91 -23.70 4.14
C GLN A 202 9.06 -24.97 4.36
N ILE A 203 8.32 -25.43 3.34
CA ILE A 203 7.59 -26.71 3.38
C ILE A 203 8.54 -27.86 3.62
N SER A 204 9.70 -27.88 2.96
CA SER A 204 10.73 -28.93 3.19
C SER A 204 11.30 -28.93 4.61
N GLN A 205 11.15 -27.82 5.34
CA GLN A 205 11.49 -27.70 6.76
C GLN A 205 10.32 -28.01 7.70
N GLY A 206 9.17 -28.41 7.14
CA GLY A 206 7.99 -28.82 7.88
C GLY A 206 6.90 -27.74 8.00
N ALA A 207 7.06 -26.56 7.42
CA ALA A 207 6.03 -25.52 7.51
C ALA A 207 4.74 -25.97 6.79
N ASP A 208 3.60 -25.81 7.47
CA ASP A 208 2.26 -26.14 6.96
C ASP A 208 1.27 -24.95 7.00
N VAL A 209 1.72 -23.81 7.50
CA VAL A 209 1.04 -22.50 7.39
C VAL A 209 2.08 -21.44 7.10
N ILE A 210 1.96 -20.66 6.03
CA ILE A 210 2.96 -19.64 5.64
C ILE A 210 2.29 -18.27 5.49
N TYR A 211 2.80 -17.27 6.22
CA TYR A 211 2.40 -15.88 6.11
C TYR A 211 3.26 -15.14 5.10
N ALA A 212 2.64 -14.46 4.13
CA ALA A 212 3.32 -13.70 3.09
C ALA A 212 3.11 -12.19 3.29
N ALA A 213 4.18 -11.47 3.68
CA ALA A 213 4.20 -9.99 3.75
C ALA A 213 5.18 -9.45 2.70
N ALA A 214 4.88 -9.64 1.40
CA ALA A 214 5.81 -9.48 0.29
C ALA A 214 5.21 -8.87 -1.00
N GLY A 215 4.07 -8.17 -0.91
CA GLY A 215 3.42 -7.56 -2.08
C GLY A 215 3.13 -8.58 -3.18
N GLY A 216 3.38 -8.24 -4.44
CA GLY A 216 3.17 -9.14 -5.59
C GLY A 216 3.96 -10.46 -5.54
N THR A 217 5.10 -10.49 -4.85
CA THR A 217 5.84 -11.74 -4.58
C THR A 217 5.00 -12.71 -3.75
N GLY A 218 4.13 -12.20 -2.87
CA GLY A 218 3.19 -12.99 -2.08
C GLY A 218 2.22 -13.83 -2.90
N VAL A 219 1.90 -13.43 -4.13
CA VAL A 219 1.08 -14.23 -5.07
C VAL A 219 1.69 -15.60 -5.31
N GLY A 220 3.02 -15.67 -5.50
CA GLY A 220 3.75 -16.93 -5.66
C GLY A 220 3.76 -17.78 -4.39
N VAL A 221 3.77 -17.13 -3.21
CA VAL A 221 3.68 -17.84 -1.92
C VAL A 221 2.31 -18.49 -1.77
N LEU A 222 1.23 -17.71 -1.95
CA LEU A 222 -0.15 -18.18 -1.81
C LEU A 222 -0.47 -19.30 -2.81
N GLN A 223 -0.05 -19.12 -4.08
CA GLN A 223 -0.23 -20.13 -5.12
C GLN A 223 0.46 -21.44 -4.74
N THR A 224 1.74 -21.37 -4.35
CA THR A 224 2.51 -22.57 -4.02
C THR A 224 1.97 -23.26 -2.77
N ALA A 225 1.56 -22.51 -1.75
CA ALA A 225 0.92 -23.08 -0.57
C ALA A 225 -0.37 -23.85 -0.92
N ALA A 226 -1.18 -23.29 -1.84
CA ALA A 226 -2.39 -23.94 -2.31
C ALA A 226 -2.10 -25.23 -3.11
N ASP A 227 -1.10 -25.18 -4.02
CA ASP A 227 -0.68 -26.31 -4.85
C ASP A 227 -0.13 -27.48 -3.99
N GLU A 228 0.63 -27.16 -2.95
CA GLU A 228 1.20 -28.11 -1.99
C GLU A 228 0.23 -28.50 -0.87
N ASN A 229 -1.04 -28.08 -0.98
CA ASN A 229 -2.13 -28.40 -0.06
C ASN A 229 -1.89 -27.99 1.40
N ILE A 230 -1.11 -26.95 1.65
CA ILE A 230 -0.93 -26.32 2.96
C ILE A 230 -1.75 -25.03 3.06
N LEU A 231 -1.74 -24.40 4.24
CA LEU A 231 -2.42 -23.15 4.47
C LEU A 231 -1.47 -21.94 4.28
N SER A 232 -2.06 -20.80 3.99
CA SER A 232 -1.34 -19.53 3.94
C SER A 232 -2.09 -18.42 4.68
N VAL A 233 -1.40 -17.34 4.97
CA VAL A 233 -1.99 -16.09 5.49
C VAL A 233 -1.69 -14.99 4.50
N GLY A 234 -2.72 -14.26 4.10
CA GLY A 234 -2.61 -13.10 3.21
C GLY A 234 -2.18 -11.82 3.95
N VAL A 235 -1.93 -10.76 3.19
CA VAL A 235 -1.55 -9.45 3.70
C VAL A 235 -2.27 -8.33 2.93
N ASP A 236 -2.40 -7.16 3.57
CA ASP A 236 -3.00 -5.92 3.06
C ASP A 236 -4.49 -6.02 2.75
N SER A 237 -4.93 -7.00 2.00
CA SER A 237 -6.32 -7.19 1.60
C SER A 237 -6.82 -8.60 1.91
N ASN A 238 -8.14 -8.82 1.81
CA ASN A 238 -8.70 -10.16 1.87
C ASN A 238 -8.34 -10.92 0.58
N GLN A 239 -7.32 -11.76 0.65
CA GLN A 239 -6.82 -12.57 -0.47
C GLN A 239 -7.46 -13.98 -0.54
N ASN A 240 -8.47 -14.27 0.28
CA ASN A 240 -9.14 -15.60 0.32
C ASN A 240 -9.71 -16.01 -1.04
N TYR A 241 -10.12 -15.04 -1.86
CA TYR A 241 -10.68 -15.30 -3.19
C TYR A 241 -9.67 -15.92 -4.16
N MET A 242 -8.37 -15.73 -3.93
CA MET A 242 -7.33 -16.30 -4.79
C MET A 242 -7.25 -17.82 -4.68
N HIS A 243 -7.37 -18.34 -3.46
CA HIS A 243 -7.30 -19.78 -3.16
C HIS A 243 -8.31 -20.14 -2.06
N PRO A 244 -9.60 -20.26 -2.41
CA PRO A 244 -10.66 -20.52 -1.42
C PRO A 244 -10.38 -21.75 -0.55
N GLY A 245 -10.41 -21.56 0.77
CA GLY A 245 -10.15 -22.62 1.75
C GLY A 245 -8.67 -22.93 1.98
N LYS A 246 -7.73 -22.14 1.39
CA LYS A 246 -6.28 -22.24 1.59
C LYS A 246 -5.67 -21.00 2.22
N VAL A 247 -6.34 -19.87 2.13
CA VAL A 247 -5.95 -18.64 2.81
C VAL A 247 -6.79 -18.49 4.07
N LEU A 248 -6.10 -18.25 5.21
CA LEU A 248 -6.71 -18.03 6.54
C LEU A 248 -7.20 -16.60 6.72
#